data_c3bf813c4d95559650751a8ae9e6f040
#
_entry.id   c3bf813c4d95559650751a8ae9e6f040
#
_cell.length_a   1.000
_cell.length_b   1.000
_cell.length_c   1.000
_cell.angle_alpha   90.00
_cell.angle_beta   90.00
_cell.angle_gamma   90.00
#
_symmetry.space_group_name_H-M   'P 1'
#
loop_
_entity.id
_entity.type
_entity.pdbx_description
1 polymer ?
#
loop_
_entity_poly.entity_id
_entity_poly.type
_entity_poly.pdbx_seq_one_letter_code
_entity_poly.pdbx_strand_id
1 'polypeptide(L)'
;MGNPVIVEAVRTPIGRRGGWLAGLKPQALLGHAQRSVVMRAGIDPSTVGQVFAGCVTQSGEQGGHVGRYAWLYAGLPAQTGATTIDCQCGSSQQAVHLAAAIVHAGVATAAIGCGVEAMSRCPLGSNVLPATPRPADWSIDIPDQFAAAERIADRRGLGREQLDEFGLRSQQLAAQAWADGRFDREIVPVQAPVPGDDAVAGTRTALVSRDQGLRDTSRGALAALKPVRGEGARHTAGTASQVSDGAAAVLVMDEQAARASGLRPRARILAQALVGAEPYYHLDGPVQATAKVLAGAGMTVGDIDLFEVNEAFASVVLSWACVHKPDMAKVNVNGGAIALGHPVGATGARLITSALHELERSGSATALITMCAGGALSTATILERI
;
A
#
# COMPACT_ATOMS: atom_id res chain seq x y z
N MET A 1 11.65 16.07 22.00
CA MET A 1 11.00 15.52 20.80
C MET A 1 11.75 14.27 20.41
N GLY A 2 11.03 13.18 20.12
CA GLY A 2 11.64 11.93 19.71
C GLY A 2 12.11 11.99 18.25
N ASN A 3 13.01 11.09 17.88
CA ASN A 3 13.47 10.91 16.50
C ASN A 3 12.88 9.61 15.95
N PRO A 4 11.75 9.64 15.16
CA PRO A 4 11.08 8.45 14.71
C PRO A 4 11.90 7.71 13.66
N VAL A 5 12.14 6.42 13.90
CA VAL A 5 12.80 5.50 12.97
C VAL A 5 11.95 4.26 12.75
N ILE A 6 12.02 3.69 11.55
CA ILE A 6 11.44 2.38 11.26
C ILE A 6 12.38 1.31 11.80
N VAL A 7 11.85 0.43 12.63
CA VAL A 7 12.58 -0.69 13.24
C VAL A 7 12.28 -2.00 12.52
N GLU A 8 11.01 -2.21 12.13
CA GLU A 8 10.61 -3.40 11.39
C GLU A 8 9.42 -3.08 10.47
N ALA A 9 9.34 -3.79 9.36
CA ALA A 9 8.23 -3.70 8.43
C ALA A 9 7.97 -5.06 7.78
N VAL A 10 6.69 -5.44 7.72
CA VAL A 10 6.25 -6.73 7.18
C VAL A 10 4.97 -6.57 6.36
N ARG A 11 4.73 -7.52 5.47
CA ARG A 11 3.45 -7.66 4.80
C ARG A 11 3.02 -9.13 4.70
N THR A 12 1.75 -9.38 4.57
CA THR A 12 1.26 -10.69 4.14
C THR A 12 1.52 -10.86 2.64
N PRO A 13 1.44 -12.09 2.11
CA PRO A 13 1.18 -12.27 0.69
C PRO A 13 -0.07 -11.48 0.27
N ILE A 14 -0.18 -11.15 -1.01
CA ILE A 14 -1.36 -10.52 -1.59
C ILE A 14 -2.17 -11.59 -2.33
N GLY A 15 -3.42 -11.81 -1.88
CA GLY A 15 -4.40 -12.66 -2.53
C GLY A 15 -5.15 -11.92 -3.62
N ARG A 16 -5.47 -12.61 -4.73
CA ARG A 16 -6.42 -12.10 -5.72
C ARG A 16 -7.85 -12.26 -5.21
N ARG A 17 -8.80 -11.56 -5.80
CA ARG A 17 -10.22 -11.71 -5.51
C ARG A 17 -10.66 -13.18 -5.58
N GLY A 18 -11.29 -13.66 -4.51
CA GLY A 18 -11.72 -15.06 -4.40
C GLY A 18 -10.57 -16.07 -4.35
N GLY A 19 -9.34 -15.61 -4.08
CA GLY A 19 -8.14 -16.44 -4.06
C GLY A 19 -7.78 -17.00 -2.68
N TRP A 20 -6.50 -17.26 -2.48
CA TRP A 20 -5.99 -17.99 -1.31
C TRP A 20 -6.28 -17.31 0.03
N LEU A 21 -6.42 -15.98 0.07
CA LEU A 21 -6.69 -15.23 1.31
C LEU A 21 -8.18 -14.92 1.53
N ALA A 22 -9.05 -15.21 0.54
CA ALA A 22 -10.47 -14.85 0.59
C ALA A 22 -11.24 -15.51 1.76
N GLY A 23 -10.76 -16.66 2.26
CA GLY A 23 -11.32 -17.34 3.43
C GLY A 23 -10.98 -16.71 4.78
N LEU A 24 -10.00 -15.80 4.82
CA LEU A 24 -9.56 -15.14 6.06
C LEU A 24 -10.39 -13.89 6.36
N LYS A 25 -10.80 -13.74 7.62
CA LYS A 25 -11.38 -12.49 8.09
C LYS A 25 -10.32 -11.38 8.14
N PRO A 26 -10.70 -10.11 7.90
CA PRO A 26 -9.77 -8.98 7.95
C PRO A 26 -9.00 -8.88 9.27
N GLN A 27 -9.66 -9.20 10.40
CA GLN A 27 -9.03 -9.21 11.73
C GLN A 27 -7.93 -10.25 11.85
N ALA A 28 -8.12 -11.42 11.26
CA ALA A 28 -7.10 -12.47 11.27
C ALA A 28 -5.90 -12.06 10.40
N LEU A 29 -6.16 -11.48 9.22
CA LEU A 29 -5.13 -11.07 8.28
C LEU A 29 -4.30 -9.90 8.84
N LEU A 30 -4.96 -8.85 9.35
CA LEU A 30 -4.28 -7.71 9.96
C LEU A 30 -3.59 -8.07 11.26
N GLY A 31 -4.24 -8.85 12.12
CA GLY A 31 -3.67 -9.30 13.39
C GLY A 31 -2.41 -10.14 13.20
N HIS A 32 -2.36 -10.95 12.12
CA HIS A 32 -1.15 -11.67 11.75
C HIS A 32 0.00 -10.70 11.41
N ALA A 33 -0.24 -9.65 10.61
CA ALA A 33 0.76 -8.64 10.30
C ALA A 33 1.21 -7.86 11.54
N GLN A 34 0.27 -7.41 12.38
CA GLN A 34 0.55 -6.70 13.64
C GLN A 34 1.41 -7.54 14.60
N ARG A 35 1.04 -8.82 14.79
CA ARG A 35 1.81 -9.73 15.63
C ARG A 35 3.20 -9.99 15.03
N SER A 36 3.28 -10.21 13.74
CA SER A 36 4.53 -10.54 13.06
C SER A 36 5.54 -9.40 13.12
N VAL A 37 5.10 -8.14 12.96
CA VAL A 37 6.02 -7.00 13.04
C VAL A 37 6.62 -6.84 14.44
N VAL A 38 5.83 -7.07 15.48
CA VAL A 38 6.28 -7.04 16.89
C VAL A 38 7.23 -8.19 17.20
N MET A 39 6.87 -9.40 16.79
CA MET A 39 7.67 -10.61 17.05
C MET A 39 9.00 -10.58 16.29
N ARG A 40 9.01 -10.11 15.04
CA ARG A 40 10.25 -9.99 14.25
C ARG A 40 11.17 -8.90 14.78
N ALA A 41 10.61 -7.81 15.28
CA ALA A 41 11.38 -6.77 15.97
C ALA A 41 11.98 -7.26 17.30
N GLY A 42 11.38 -8.28 17.93
CA GLY A 42 11.83 -8.82 19.22
C GLY A 42 11.54 -7.88 20.40
N ILE A 43 10.53 -7.01 20.28
CA ILE A 43 10.12 -6.11 21.37
C ILE A 43 9.02 -6.75 22.22
N ASP A 44 8.93 -6.31 23.48
CA ASP A 44 7.76 -6.55 24.30
C ASP A 44 6.55 -5.82 23.66
N PRO A 45 5.47 -6.53 23.30
CA PRO A 45 4.27 -5.92 22.73
C PRO A 45 3.67 -4.80 23.58
N SER A 46 3.88 -4.80 24.90
CA SER A 46 3.40 -3.77 25.81
C SER A 46 4.07 -2.41 25.63
N THR A 47 5.23 -2.37 24.96
CA THR A 47 5.92 -1.11 24.61
C THR A 47 5.23 -0.34 23.48
N VAL A 48 4.34 -1.00 22.71
CA VAL A 48 3.56 -0.35 21.66
C VAL A 48 2.47 0.50 22.31
N GLY A 49 2.65 1.81 22.31
CA GLY A 49 1.69 2.74 22.91
C GLY A 49 0.41 2.88 22.09
N GLN A 50 0.51 2.85 20.75
CA GLN A 50 -0.65 3.06 19.89
C GLN A 50 -0.51 2.36 18.53
N VAL A 51 -1.65 1.96 17.96
CA VAL A 51 -1.78 1.37 16.62
C VAL A 51 -2.66 2.26 15.75
N PHE A 52 -2.18 2.63 14.57
CA PHE A 52 -2.96 3.25 13.50
C PHE A 52 -3.16 2.22 12.39
N ALA A 53 -4.41 1.98 12.00
CA ALA A 53 -4.75 0.98 11.00
C ALA A 53 -5.52 1.60 9.85
N GLY A 54 -4.96 1.57 8.64
CA GLY A 54 -5.64 1.97 7.42
C GLY A 54 -6.65 0.91 6.97
N CYS A 55 -7.87 1.35 6.67
CA CYS A 55 -8.90 0.51 6.06
C CYS A 55 -9.89 1.41 5.32
N VAL A 56 -10.14 1.13 4.04
CA VAL A 56 -11.00 1.96 3.19
C VAL A 56 -12.45 1.57 3.34
N THR A 57 -12.76 0.30 3.16
CA THR A 57 -14.15 -0.19 3.18
C THR A 57 -14.53 -0.62 4.58
N GLN A 58 -14.73 0.36 5.48
CA GLN A 58 -15.11 0.10 6.87
C GLN A 58 -16.59 -0.29 6.97
N SER A 59 -16.92 -1.45 6.43
CA SER A 59 -18.26 -2.03 6.36
C SER A 59 -18.22 -3.53 6.65
N GLY A 60 -19.33 -4.10 7.10
CA GLY A 60 -19.43 -5.52 7.37
C GLY A 60 -18.33 -6.02 8.31
N GLU A 61 -17.55 -6.98 7.85
CA GLU A 61 -16.44 -7.55 8.63
C GLU A 61 -15.26 -6.60 8.84
N GLN A 62 -15.13 -5.53 8.05
CA GLN A 62 -14.13 -4.46 8.24
C GLN A 62 -14.67 -3.28 9.07
N GLY A 63 -15.95 -3.30 9.43
CA GLY A 63 -16.56 -2.33 10.34
C GLY A 63 -16.15 -2.53 11.79
N GLY A 64 -16.68 -1.69 12.68
CA GLY A 64 -16.55 -1.88 14.13
C GLY A 64 -15.12 -1.82 14.65
N HIS A 65 -14.22 -1.08 14.00
CA HIS A 65 -12.85 -0.87 14.49
C HIS A 65 -11.87 -2.02 14.18
N VAL A 66 -11.73 -2.36 12.90
CA VAL A 66 -10.90 -3.49 12.44
C VAL A 66 -9.48 -3.48 13.01
N GLY A 67 -8.83 -2.31 13.13
CA GLY A 67 -7.47 -2.19 13.68
C GLY A 67 -7.35 -2.68 15.13
N ARG A 68 -8.35 -2.36 15.97
CA ARG A 68 -8.38 -2.78 17.37
C ARG A 68 -8.74 -4.26 17.51
N TYR A 69 -9.75 -4.71 16.77
CA TYR A 69 -10.16 -6.12 16.83
C TYR A 69 -9.07 -7.06 16.32
N ALA A 70 -8.31 -6.64 15.30
CA ALA A 70 -7.15 -7.40 14.83
C ALA A 70 -6.08 -7.54 15.91
N TRP A 71 -5.76 -6.45 16.60
CA TRP A 71 -4.79 -6.43 17.69
C TRP A 71 -5.17 -7.40 18.84
N LEU A 72 -6.42 -7.33 19.27
CA LEU A 72 -6.95 -8.22 20.32
C LEU A 72 -7.02 -9.68 19.85
N TYR A 73 -7.46 -9.91 18.61
CA TYR A 73 -7.54 -11.24 18.03
C TYR A 73 -6.16 -11.91 17.93
N ALA A 74 -5.12 -11.13 17.68
CA ALA A 74 -3.74 -11.60 17.66
C ALA A 74 -3.18 -11.92 19.05
N GLY A 75 -3.94 -11.74 20.13
CA GLY A 75 -3.51 -11.96 21.50
C GLY A 75 -2.52 -10.93 22.03
N LEU A 76 -2.53 -9.73 21.45
CA LEU A 76 -1.65 -8.63 21.83
C LEU A 76 -2.26 -7.81 23.00
N PRO A 77 -1.43 -7.01 23.74
CA PRO A 77 -1.86 -6.39 25.00
C PRO A 77 -3.11 -5.51 24.87
N ALA A 78 -4.09 -5.72 25.75
CA ALA A 78 -5.35 -4.99 25.75
C ALA A 78 -5.21 -3.50 26.07
N GLN A 79 -4.09 -3.07 26.66
CA GLN A 79 -3.81 -1.69 27.02
C GLN A 79 -3.46 -0.80 25.82
N THR A 80 -2.96 -1.39 24.74
CA THR A 80 -2.57 -0.63 23.53
C THR A 80 -3.80 -0.09 22.83
N GLY A 81 -3.93 1.23 22.71
CA GLY A 81 -4.99 1.89 21.97
C GLY A 81 -4.84 1.70 20.45
N ALA A 82 -5.94 1.74 19.72
CA ALA A 82 -5.90 1.70 18.26
C ALA A 82 -6.86 2.71 17.63
N THR A 83 -6.52 3.20 16.45
CA THR A 83 -7.36 4.07 15.61
C THR A 83 -7.42 3.49 14.22
N THR A 84 -8.63 3.30 13.68
CA THR A 84 -8.81 2.94 12.26
C THR A 84 -9.05 4.22 11.47
N ILE A 85 -8.31 4.40 10.37
CA ILE A 85 -8.35 5.61 9.54
C ILE A 85 -8.67 5.28 8.10
N ASP A 86 -9.32 6.23 7.43
CA ASP A 86 -9.57 6.22 5.99
C ASP A 86 -8.97 7.47 5.35
N CYS A 87 -7.99 7.27 4.49
CA CYS A 87 -7.46 8.22 3.51
C CYS A 87 -7.49 7.55 2.13
N GLN A 88 -8.53 6.76 1.87
CA GLN A 88 -8.67 5.94 0.69
C GLN A 88 -7.42 5.04 0.50
N CYS A 89 -6.93 4.88 -0.73
CA CYS A 89 -5.73 4.06 -0.99
C CYS A 89 -4.50 4.47 -0.14
N GLY A 90 -4.40 5.74 0.26
CA GLY A 90 -3.33 6.28 1.12
C GLY A 90 -3.41 5.91 2.60
N SER A 91 -4.46 5.19 3.05
CA SER A 91 -4.78 4.98 4.46
C SER A 91 -3.62 4.42 5.29
N SER A 92 -2.99 3.33 4.88
CA SER A 92 -1.89 2.75 5.68
C SER A 92 -0.58 3.54 5.58
N GLN A 93 -0.33 4.29 4.51
CA GLN A 93 0.80 5.23 4.49
C GLN A 93 0.56 6.37 5.48
N GLN A 94 -0.65 6.93 5.52
CA GLN A 94 -1.03 7.93 6.52
C GLN A 94 -1.01 7.34 7.94
N ALA A 95 -1.34 6.07 8.13
CA ALA A 95 -1.20 5.38 9.41
C ALA A 95 0.27 5.38 9.89
N VAL A 96 1.22 5.13 9.00
CA VAL A 96 2.67 5.23 9.32
C VAL A 96 3.07 6.67 9.63
N HIS A 97 2.56 7.65 8.88
CA HIS A 97 2.80 9.07 9.17
C HIS A 97 2.32 9.48 10.56
N LEU A 98 1.13 9.03 10.97
CA LEU A 98 0.59 9.30 12.31
C LEU A 98 1.40 8.59 13.40
N ALA A 99 1.82 7.34 13.17
CA ALA A 99 2.70 6.61 14.09
C ALA A 99 4.02 7.37 14.30
N ALA A 100 4.65 7.85 13.22
CA ALA A 100 5.86 8.65 13.31
C ALA A 100 5.62 10.00 14.04
N ALA A 101 4.49 10.65 13.78
CA ALA A 101 4.14 11.92 14.40
C ALA A 101 3.97 11.81 15.91
N ILE A 102 3.31 10.77 16.43
CA ILE A 102 3.14 10.61 17.89
C ILE A 102 4.43 10.20 18.58
N VAL A 103 5.32 9.44 17.91
CA VAL A 103 6.65 9.14 18.41
C VAL A 103 7.49 10.42 18.45
N HIS A 104 7.46 11.24 17.39
CA HIS A 104 8.13 12.54 17.37
C HIS A 104 7.64 13.47 18.48
N ALA A 105 6.33 13.51 18.70
CA ALA A 105 5.72 14.34 19.76
C ALA A 105 6.00 13.82 21.19
N GLY A 106 6.60 12.63 21.33
CA GLY A 106 6.88 12.02 22.63
C GLY A 106 5.63 11.44 23.33
N VAL A 107 4.53 11.25 22.60
CA VAL A 107 3.28 10.67 23.14
C VAL A 107 3.43 9.16 23.32
N ALA A 108 4.20 8.51 22.44
CA ALA A 108 4.52 7.09 22.53
C ALA A 108 6.00 6.86 22.17
N THR A 109 6.63 5.88 22.83
CA THR A 109 8.00 5.45 22.50
C THR A 109 8.02 4.57 21.26
N ALA A 110 6.97 3.77 21.06
CA ALA A 110 6.75 2.92 19.89
C ALA A 110 5.30 2.99 19.44
N ALA A 111 5.09 2.97 18.14
CA ALA A 111 3.77 2.93 17.51
C ALA A 111 3.79 2.11 16.23
N ILE A 112 2.66 1.54 15.84
CA ILE A 112 2.51 0.77 14.62
C ILE A 112 1.59 1.53 13.65
N GLY A 113 2.09 1.78 12.42
CA GLY A 113 1.27 2.11 11.27
C GLY A 113 1.04 0.85 10.42
N CYS A 114 -0.21 0.47 10.23
CA CYS A 114 -0.56 -0.76 9.51
C CYS A 114 -1.80 -0.56 8.64
N GLY A 115 -2.22 -1.60 7.93
CA GLY A 115 -3.48 -1.56 7.21
C GLY A 115 -3.88 -2.90 6.65
N VAL A 116 -5.15 -2.99 6.30
CA VAL A 116 -5.78 -4.18 5.73
C VAL A 116 -6.83 -3.79 4.70
N GLU A 117 -6.96 -4.62 3.70
CA GLU A 117 -8.17 -4.68 2.89
C GLU A 117 -8.42 -6.13 2.49
N ALA A 118 -9.64 -6.61 2.73
CA ALA A 118 -10.11 -7.93 2.31
C ALA A 118 -11.24 -7.73 1.29
N MET A 119 -10.85 -7.34 0.07
CA MET A 119 -11.81 -6.93 -0.98
C MET A 119 -12.63 -8.11 -1.53
N SER A 120 -12.21 -9.35 -1.24
CA SER A 120 -13.01 -10.55 -1.51
C SER A 120 -14.23 -10.66 -0.58
N ARG A 121 -14.14 -10.13 0.64
CA ARG A 121 -15.17 -10.20 1.68
C ARG A 121 -15.95 -8.90 1.81
N CYS A 122 -15.27 -7.77 1.73
CA CYS A 122 -15.84 -6.42 1.79
C CYS A 122 -15.55 -5.71 0.47
N PRO A 123 -16.42 -5.82 -0.54
CA PRO A 123 -16.21 -5.21 -1.85
C PRO A 123 -16.07 -3.69 -1.73
N LEU A 124 -15.15 -3.11 -2.51
CA LEU A 124 -14.91 -1.68 -2.55
C LEU A 124 -16.22 -0.91 -2.78
N GLY A 125 -16.48 0.10 -1.95
CA GLY A 125 -17.69 0.90 -2.01
C GLY A 125 -18.87 0.36 -1.20
N SER A 126 -18.80 -0.84 -0.59
CA SER A 126 -19.89 -1.38 0.23
C SER A 126 -20.13 -0.59 1.53
N ASN A 127 -19.23 0.31 1.90
CA ASN A 127 -19.41 1.26 3.01
C ASN A 127 -20.27 2.48 2.61
N VAL A 128 -20.56 2.67 1.32
CA VAL A 128 -21.32 3.82 0.80
C VAL A 128 -22.59 3.35 0.08
N LEU A 129 -22.49 2.35 -0.78
CA LEU A 129 -23.62 1.88 -1.59
C LEU A 129 -24.71 1.22 -0.71
N PRO A 130 -26.01 1.41 -1.06
CA PRO A 130 -26.54 2.11 -2.25
C PRO A 130 -26.67 3.64 -2.11
N ALA A 131 -26.26 4.24 -0.98
CA ALA A 131 -26.33 5.67 -0.76
C ALA A 131 -25.29 6.44 -1.59
N THR A 132 -25.44 7.75 -1.64
CA THR A 132 -24.42 8.66 -2.15
C THR A 132 -23.96 9.59 -1.03
N PRO A 133 -22.63 9.75 -0.80
CA PRO A 133 -22.14 10.69 0.19
C PRO A 133 -22.15 12.14 -0.29
N ARG A 134 -22.53 12.38 -1.56
CA ARG A 134 -22.55 13.72 -2.15
C ARG A 134 -23.92 14.37 -1.94
N PRO A 135 -23.99 15.61 -1.39
CA PRO A 135 -25.22 16.39 -1.34
C PRO A 135 -25.82 16.59 -2.73
N ALA A 136 -27.12 16.89 -2.80
CA ALA A 136 -27.84 17.06 -4.06
C ALA A 136 -27.34 18.25 -4.91
N ASP A 137 -26.78 19.27 -4.26
CA ASP A 137 -26.17 20.44 -4.88
C ASP A 137 -24.68 20.35 -5.12
N TRP A 138 -24.11 19.13 -5.03
CA TRP A 138 -22.69 18.90 -5.28
C TRP A 138 -22.30 19.23 -6.72
N SER A 139 -21.47 20.26 -6.90
CA SER A 139 -21.06 20.78 -8.22
C SER A 139 -19.61 20.43 -8.61
N ILE A 140 -18.85 19.80 -7.71
CA ILE A 140 -17.43 19.48 -7.97
C ILE A 140 -17.34 18.23 -8.85
N ASP A 141 -16.65 18.33 -9.99
CA ASP A 141 -16.41 17.19 -10.86
C ASP A 141 -15.28 16.30 -10.32
N ILE A 142 -15.67 15.24 -9.62
CA ILE A 142 -14.79 14.14 -9.21
C ILE A 142 -15.31 12.88 -9.90
N PRO A 143 -14.62 12.39 -10.95
CA PRO A 143 -15.04 11.20 -11.68
C PRO A 143 -14.80 9.91 -10.89
N ASP A 144 -15.34 8.79 -11.37
CA ASP A 144 -14.88 7.47 -10.93
C ASP A 144 -13.41 7.24 -11.31
N GLN A 145 -12.78 6.22 -10.70
CA GLN A 145 -11.35 5.97 -10.84
C GLN A 145 -10.91 5.67 -12.27
N PHE A 146 -11.72 4.93 -13.05
CA PHE A 146 -11.41 4.64 -14.45
C PHE A 146 -11.55 5.88 -15.34
N ALA A 147 -12.58 6.70 -15.12
CA ALA A 147 -12.71 7.96 -15.83
C ALA A 147 -11.57 8.92 -15.50
N ALA A 148 -11.14 8.96 -14.23
CA ALA A 148 -9.97 9.72 -13.83
C ALA A 148 -8.70 9.26 -14.54
N ALA A 149 -8.47 7.95 -14.61
CA ALA A 149 -7.32 7.37 -15.30
C ALA A 149 -7.30 7.70 -16.80
N GLU A 150 -8.47 7.71 -17.46
CA GLU A 150 -8.59 8.16 -18.86
C GLU A 150 -8.29 9.65 -19.02
N ARG A 151 -8.83 10.52 -18.14
CA ARG A 151 -8.55 11.96 -18.14
C ARG A 151 -7.05 12.26 -17.95
N ILE A 152 -6.38 11.48 -17.09
CA ILE A 152 -4.92 11.58 -16.90
C ILE A 152 -4.19 11.15 -18.17
N ALA A 153 -4.62 10.07 -18.81
CA ALA A 153 -4.04 9.63 -20.09
C ALA A 153 -4.19 10.70 -21.18
N ASP A 154 -5.39 11.32 -21.28
CA ASP A 154 -5.63 12.44 -22.20
C ASP A 154 -4.71 13.64 -21.91
N ARG A 155 -4.62 14.04 -20.65
CA ARG A 155 -3.75 15.17 -20.20
C ARG A 155 -2.30 15.00 -20.64
N ARG A 156 -1.81 13.74 -20.67
CA ARG A 156 -0.41 13.42 -20.97
C ARG A 156 -0.19 12.88 -22.39
N GLY A 157 -1.24 12.76 -23.20
CA GLY A 157 -1.15 12.20 -24.54
C GLY A 157 -0.73 10.72 -24.55
N LEU A 158 -1.11 9.95 -23.51
CA LEU A 158 -0.75 8.55 -23.38
C LEU A 158 -1.69 7.68 -24.20
N GLY A 159 -1.13 6.91 -25.13
CA GLY A 159 -1.85 5.94 -25.92
C GLY A 159 -1.99 4.59 -25.25
N ARG A 160 -2.87 3.72 -25.78
CA ARG A 160 -3.10 2.35 -25.30
C ARG A 160 -1.81 1.54 -25.22
N GLU A 161 -0.97 1.59 -26.26
CA GLU A 161 0.27 0.83 -26.35
C GLU A 161 1.25 1.18 -25.23
N GLN A 162 1.38 2.46 -24.88
CA GLN A 162 2.25 2.91 -23.79
C GLN A 162 1.75 2.39 -22.43
N LEU A 163 0.42 2.35 -22.22
CA LEU A 163 -0.17 1.82 -21.01
C LEU A 163 0.04 0.30 -20.91
N ASP A 164 -0.16 -0.43 -22.00
CA ASP A 164 0.05 -1.88 -22.07
C ASP A 164 1.53 -2.24 -21.86
N GLU A 165 2.47 -1.46 -22.42
CA GLU A 165 3.91 -1.63 -22.18
C GLU A 165 4.27 -1.48 -20.71
N PHE A 166 3.70 -0.48 -20.04
CA PHE A 166 3.90 -0.29 -18.60
C PHE A 166 3.33 -1.47 -17.80
N GLY A 167 2.13 -1.96 -18.16
CA GLY A 167 1.54 -3.15 -17.53
C GLY A 167 2.41 -4.40 -17.71
N LEU A 168 2.95 -4.61 -18.90
CA LEU A 168 3.90 -5.71 -19.18
C LEU A 168 5.16 -5.58 -18.33
N ARG A 169 5.74 -4.37 -18.28
CA ARG A 169 6.93 -4.09 -17.45
C ARG A 169 6.67 -4.44 -15.97
N SER A 170 5.53 -4.05 -15.42
CA SER A 170 5.17 -4.39 -14.03
C SER A 170 5.17 -5.89 -13.79
N GLN A 171 4.57 -6.69 -14.69
CA GLN A 171 4.56 -8.15 -14.59
C GLN A 171 5.96 -8.76 -14.69
N GLN A 172 6.78 -8.29 -15.61
CA GLN A 172 8.14 -8.79 -15.82
C GLN A 172 9.04 -8.51 -14.62
N LEU A 173 8.99 -7.29 -14.07
CA LEU A 173 9.78 -6.92 -12.89
C LEU A 173 9.32 -7.70 -11.65
N ALA A 174 8.03 -7.91 -11.46
CA ALA A 174 7.52 -8.72 -10.36
C ALA A 174 7.91 -10.19 -10.49
N ALA A 175 7.85 -10.76 -11.71
CA ALA A 175 8.31 -12.13 -11.96
C ALA A 175 9.81 -12.30 -11.66
N GLN A 176 10.64 -11.33 -12.09
CA GLN A 176 12.06 -11.33 -11.78
C GLN A 176 12.32 -11.20 -10.28
N ALA A 177 11.63 -10.29 -9.59
CA ALA A 177 11.75 -10.11 -8.14
C ALA A 177 11.43 -11.40 -7.36
N TRP A 178 10.39 -12.13 -7.79
CA TRP A 178 10.06 -13.44 -7.25
C TRP A 178 11.12 -14.50 -7.54
N ALA A 179 11.67 -14.52 -8.76
CA ALA A 179 12.73 -15.46 -9.13
C ALA A 179 14.02 -15.23 -8.32
N ASP A 180 14.31 -13.96 -8.02
CA ASP A 180 15.48 -13.53 -7.25
C ASP A 180 15.28 -13.63 -5.72
N GLY A 181 14.10 -14.02 -5.22
CA GLY A 181 13.79 -14.10 -3.79
C GLY A 181 13.73 -12.74 -3.08
N ARG A 182 13.49 -11.63 -3.83
CA ARG A 182 13.53 -10.27 -3.27
C ARG A 182 12.44 -10.01 -2.23
N PHE A 183 11.34 -10.77 -2.26
CA PHE A 183 10.21 -10.64 -1.33
C PHE A 183 10.32 -11.52 -0.08
N ASP A 184 11.30 -12.43 0.00
CA ASP A 184 11.39 -13.46 1.06
C ASP A 184 11.50 -12.85 2.46
N ARG A 185 12.16 -11.68 2.59
CA ARG A 185 12.37 -11.00 3.86
C ARG A 185 11.19 -10.13 4.28
N GLU A 186 10.37 -9.65 3.36
CA GLU A 186 9.26 -8.76 3.68
C GLU A 186 7.95 -9.49 3.93
N ILE A 187 7.78 -10.69 3.35
CA ILE A 187 6.55 -11.47 3.48
C ILE A 187 6.57 -12.29 4.78
N VAL A 188 5.44 -12.24 5.49
CA VAL A 188 5.11 -13.16 6.58
C VAL A 188 4.07 -14.15 6.06
N PRO A 189 4.42 -15.44 5.91
CA PRO A 189 3.50 -16.45 5.41
C PRO A 189 2.26 -16.60 6.31
N VAL A 190 1.11 -16.85 5.73
CA VAL A 190 -0.19 -16.92 6.43
C VAL A 190 -0.81 -18.29 6.24
N GLN A 191 -1.29 -18.92 7.32
CA GLN A 191 -2.16 -20.09 7.25
C GLN A 191 -3.56 -19.64 6.83
N ALA A 192 -4.02 -20.10 5.67
CA ALA A 192 -5.32 -19.74 5.13
C ALA A 192 -6.16 -20.97 4.80
N PRO A 193 -7.50 -20.91 4.92
CA PRO A 193 -8.38 -21.96 4.44
C PRO A 193 -8.16 -22.23 2.96
N VAL A 194 -8.14 -23.51 2.56
CA VAL A 194 -8.02 -23.88 1.14
C VAL A 194 -9.30 -23.45 0.42
N PRO A 195 -9.23 -22.69 -0.69
CA PRO A 195 -10.40 -22.28 -1.44
C PRO A 195 -11.25 -23.47 -1.90
N GLY A 196 -12.57 -23.40 -1.74
CA GLY A 196 -13.51 -24.45 -2.14
C GLY A 196 -13.84 -25.49 -1.06
N ASP A 197 -13.14 -25.50 0.06
CA ASP A 197 -13.58 -26.25 1.23
C ASP A 197 -14.64 -25.41 1.97
N ASP A 198 -15.87 -25.90 2.05
CA ASP A 198 -16.93 -25.24 2.83
C ASP A 198 -16.49 -25.07 4.27
N ALA A 199 -16.80 -23.91 4.86
CA ALA A 199 -16.35 -23.48 6.19
C ALA A 199 -17.02 -24.27 7.34
N VAL A 200 -17.03 -25.58 7.25
CA VAL A 200 -17.44 -26.49 8.34
C VAL A 200 -16.22 -26.87 9.17
N ALA A 201 -16.40 -27.08 10.45
CA ALA A 201 -15.35 -27.44 11.41
C ALA A 201 -14.44 -28.56 10.83
N GLY A 202 -13.16 -28.24 10.61
CA GLY A 202 -12.20 -29.17 10.00
C GLY A 202 -11.65 -28.72 8.63
N THR A 203 -11.89 -27.49 8.21
CA THR A 203 -11.37 -26.91 6.95
C THR A 203 -9.85 -27.08 6.85
N ARG A 204 -9.39 -27.70 5.77
CA ARG A 204 -7.95 -27.79 5.49
C ARG A 204 -7.37 -26.39 5.31
N THR A 205 -6.21 -26.17 5.90
CA THR A 205 -5.46 -24.93 5.71
C THR A 205 -4.19 -25.19 4.91
N ALA A 206 -3.74 -24.18 4.17
CA ALA A 206 -2.48 -24.18 3.46
C ALA A 206 -1.65 -22.96 3.86
N LEU A 207 -0.32 -23.11 3.85
CA LEU A 207 0.58 -21.99 4.06
C LEU A 207 0.68 -21.18 2.75
N VAL A 208 0.19 -19.95 2.77
CA VAL A 208 0.31 -19.00 1.67
C VAL A 208 1.53 -18.14 1.91
N SER A 209 2.50 -18.20 1.03
CA SER A 209 3.80 -17.50 1.14
C SER A 209 4.13 -16.65 -0.09
N ARG A 210 3.28 -16.63 -1.12
CA ARG A 210 3.51 -15.90 -2.38
C ARG A 210 2.31 -15.05 -2.75
N ASP A 211 2.60 -13.93 -3.43
CA ASP A 211 1.57 -13.11 -4.06
C ASP A 211 0.91 -13.88 -5.19
N GLN A 212 -0.40 -13.73 -5.32
CA GLN A 212 -1.21 -14.48 -6.29
C GLN A 212 -1.55 -13.66 -7.54
N GLY A 213 -1.09 -12.39 -7.60
CA GLY A 213 -1.46 -11.47 -8.66
C GLY A 213 -0.71 -11.66 -9.97
N LEU A 214 0.48 -12.32 -9.96
CA LEU A 214 1.30 -12.48 -11.15
C LEU A 214 0.57 -13.22 -12.26
N ARG A 215 0.73 -12.72 -13.48
CA ARG A 215 0.17 -13.31 -14.70
C ARG A 215 1.26 -13.42 -15.74
N ASP A 216 1.40 -14.60 -16.34
CA ASP A 216 2.16 -14.74 -17.57
C ASP A 216 1.42 -13.98 -18.69
N THR A 217 2.08 -12.99 -19.28
CA THR A 217 1.46 -12.10 -20.26
C THR A 217 2.46 -11.66 -21.32
N SER A 218 1.94 -11.15 -22.43
CA SER A 218 2.73 -10.63 -23.54
C SER A 218 2.09 -9.36 -24.11
N ARG A 219 2.83 -8.61 -24.94
CA ARG A 219 2.26 -7.45 -25.66
C ARG A 219 1.00 -7.83 -26.44
N GLY A 220 1.01 -8.96 -27.15
CA GLY A 220 -0.15 -9.43 -27.89
C GLY A 220 -1.34 -9.78 -27.02
N ALA A 221 -1.10 -10.42 -25.86
CA ALA A 221 -2.16 -10.74 -24.90
C ALA A 221 -2.78 -9.47 -24.29
N LEU A 222 -1.97 -8.45 -23.95
CA LEU A 222 -2.45 -7.18 -23.42
C LEU A 222 -3.24 -6.39 -24.48
N ALA A 223 -2.76 -6.31 -25.72
CA ALA A 223 -3.43 -5.64 -26.82
C ALA A 223 -4.82 -6.23 -27.12
N ALA A 224 -5.00 -7.54 -26.91
CA ALA A 224 -6.27 -8.24 -27.09
C ALA A 224 -7.31 -7.98 -25.98
N LEU A 225 -6.90 -7.38 -24.84
CA LEU A 225 -7.82 -7.10 -23.74
C LEU A 225 -8.80 -5.97 -24.11
N LYS A 226 -10.07 -6.19 -23.76
CA LYS A 226 -11.11 -5.17 -23.93
C LYS A 226 -10.94 -4.03 -22.95
N PRO A 227 -11.11 -2.77 -23.40
CA PRO A 227 -11.14 -1.62 -22.50
C PRO A 227 -12.28 -1.74 -21.48
N VAL A 228 -12.01 -1.34 -20.23
CA VAL A 228 -13.01 -1.47 -19.14
C VAL A 228 -14.20 -0.53 -19.35
N ARG A 229 -13.98 0.65 -19.92
CA ARG A 229 -15.04 1.65 -20.16
C ARG A 229 -15.65 1.60 -21.58
N GLY A 230 -15.42 0.53 -22.30
CA GLY A 230 -15.96 0.36 -23.66
C GLY A 230 -15.06 0.93 -24.75
N GLU A 231 -15.63 1.03 -25.97
CA GLU A 231 -14.90 1.44 -27.16
C GLU A 231 -14.30 2.86 -27.00
N GLY A 232 -13.06 3.05 -27.45
CA GLY A 232 -12.33 4.29 -27.35
C GLY A 232 -11.59 4.53 -26.03
N ALA A 233 -11.88 3.78 -24.96
CA ALA A 233 -11.11 3.83 -23.72
C ALA A 233 -9.79 3.04 -23.87
N ARG A 234 -8.80 3.40 -23.03
CA ARG A 234 -7.44 2.85 -23.12
C ARG A 234 -7.15 1.81 -22.04
N HIS A 235 -7.68 2.04 -20.82
CA HIS A 235 -7.40 1.18 -19.68
C HIS A 235 -8.13 -0.16 -19.77
N THR A 236 -7.37 -1.21 -19.45
CA THR A 236 -7.84 -2.60 -19.41
C THR A 236 -7.51 -3.25 -18.07
N ALA A 237 -7.90 -4.50 -17.88
CA ALA A 237 -7.45 -5.29 -16.74
C ALA A 237 -5.92 -5.52 -16.71
N GLY A 238 -5.21 -5.26 -17.80
CA GLY A 238 -3.75 -5.34 -17.88
C GLY A 238 -3.02 -4.06 -17.45
N THR A 239 -3.75 -2.95 -17.36
CA THR A 239 -3.19 -1.61 -17.06
C THR A 239 -3.80 -0.96 -15.82
N ALA A 240 -4.58 -1.74 -15.07
CA ALA A 240 -5.18 -1.38 -13.80
C ALA A 240 -4.78 -2.38 -12.72
N SER A 241 -4.69 -1.91 -11.48
CA SER A 241 -4.42 -2.76 -10.32
C SER A 241 -5.55 -3.77 -10.07
N GLN A 242 -5.20 -4.85 -9.41
CA GLN A 242 -6.14 -5.95 -9.14
C GLN A 242 -6.88 -5.75 -7.81
N VAL A 243 -8.15 -6.14 -7.77
CA VAL A 243 -8.91 -6.34 -6.52
C VAL A 243 -8.24 -7.43 -5.70
N SER A 244 -7.88 -7.13 -4.46
CA SER A 244 -6.95 -7.95 -3.69
C SER A 244 -7.27 -7.99 -2.20
N ASP A 245 -6.74 -9.02 -1.54
CA ASP A 245 -6.76 -9.18 -0.08
C ASP A 245 -5.33 -9.10 0.45
N GLY A 246 -5.09 -8.36 1.53
CA GLY A 246 -3.75 -8.27 2.11
C GLY A 246 -3.68 -7.33 3.31
N ALA A 247 -2.60 -7.45 4.08
CA ALA A 247 -2.27 -6.60 5.20
C ALA A 247 -0.77 -6.30 5.25
N ALA A 248 -0.42 -5.16 5.87
CA ALA A 248 0.97 -4.79 6.12
C ALA A 248 1.07 -4.00 7.42
N ALA A 249 2.25 -4.04 8.07
CA ALA A 249 2.52 -3.35 9.31
C ALA A 249 3.96 -2.84 9.37
N VAL A 250 4.13 -1.62 9.88
CA VAL A 250 5.41 -0.94 10.06
C VAL A 250 5.51 -0.50 11.52
N LEU A 251 6.57 -0.92 12.19
CA LEU A 251 6.89 -0.51 13.56
C LEU A 251 7.80 0.71 13.53
N VAL A 252 7.34 1.79 14.15
CA VAL A 252 8.08 3.04 14.33
C VAL A 252 8.40 3.21 15.80
N MET A 253 9.65 3.55 16.11
CA MET A 253 10.12 3.82 17.49
C MET A 253 10.94 5.10 17.54
N ASP A 254 11.07 5.64 18.73
CA ASP A 254 12.11 6.63 19.00
C ASP A 254 13.50 6.01 18.83
N GLU A 255 14.42 6.67 18.13
CA GLU A 255 15.75 6.12 17.79
C GLU A 255 16.56 5.79 19.04
N GLN A 256 16.55 6.66 20.06
CA GLN A 256 17.29 6.42 21.30
C GLN A 256 16.71 5.22 22.03
N ALA A 257 15.39 5.12 22.14
CA ALA A 257 14.73 4.00 22.78
C ALA A 257 14.96 2.68 22.03
N ALA A 258 14.92 2.70 20.68
CA ALA A 258 15.24 1.53 19.87
C ALA A 258 16.65 1.03 20.16
N ARG A 259 17.65 1.91 20.10
CA ARG A 259 19.06 1.56 20.40
C ARG A 259 19.26 1.07 21.84
N ALA A 260 18.60 1.72 22.82
CA ALA A 260 18.66 1.31 24.22
C ALA A 260 18.05 -0.08 24.46
N SER A 261 17.08 -0.49 23.62
CA SER A 261 16.49 -1.82 23.62
C SER A 261 17.29 -2.85 22.80
N GLY A 262 18.48 -2.51 22.31
CA GLY A 262 19.31 -3.38 21.48
C GLY A 262 18.81 -3.56 20.04
N LEU A 263 17.84 -2.74 19.60
CA LEU A 263 17.29 -2.80 18.26
C LEU A 263 18.11 -1.95 17.29
N ARG A 264 18.15 -2.39 16.04
CA ARG A 264 18.78 -1.63 14.97
C ARG A 264 17.72 -0.79 14.24
N PRO A 265 17.82 0.55 14.29
CA PRO A 265 17.06 1.39 13.37
C PRO A 265 17.39 1.05 11.91
N ARG A 266 16.37 0.93 11.05
CA ARG A 266 16.54 0.51 9.65
C ARG A 266 16.41 1.67 8.68
N ALA A 267 15.49 2.61 8.95
CA ALA A 267 15.31 3.81 8.14
C ALA A 267 14.75 4.98 8.95
N ARG A 268 15.04 6.20 8.51
CA ARG A 268 14.39 7.45 8.95
C ARG A 268 13.32 7.86 7.93
N ILE A 269 12.30 8.55 8.41
CA ILE A 269 11.35 9.27 7.57
C ILE A 269 11.85 10.72 7.46
N LEU A 270 12.45 11.07 6.32
CA LEU A 270 12.98 12.42 6.09
C LEU A 270 11.86 13.44 5.84
N ALA A 271 10.82 13.04 5.12
CA ALA A 271 9.65 13.85 4.85
C ALA A 271 8.42 12.98 4.63
N GLN A 272 7.26 13.54 4.96
CA GLN A 272 5.97 12.90 4.75
C GLN A 272 4.90 13.94 4.40
N ALA A 273 3.93 13.55 3.56
CA ALA A 273 2.83 14.42 3.18
C ALA A 273 1.54 13.65 2.91
N LEU A 274 0.43 14.26 3.30
CA LEU A 274 -0.90 14.03 2.75
C LEU A 274 -1.30 15.33 2.05
N VAL A 275 -1.76 15.25 0.81
CA VAL A 275 -2.15 16.41 0.00
C VAL A 275 -3.52 16.20 -0.62
N GLY A 276 -4.27 17.28 -0.81
CA GLY A 276 -5.37 17.35 -1.76
C GLY A 276 -4.82 17.63 -3.15
N ALA A 277 -5.48 17.08 -4.17
CA ALA A 277 -5.15 17.24 -5.57
C ALA A 277 -6.32 17.80 -6.36
N GLU A 278 -6.14 18.02 -7.65
CA GLU A 278 -7.17 18.55 -8.54
C GLU A 278 -8.32 17.53 -8.71
N PRO A 279 -9.56 17.86 -8.29
CA PRO A 279 -10.68 16.92 -8.32
C PRO A 279 -10.97 16.35 -9.71
N TYR A 280 -10.87 17.15 -10.76
CA TYR A 280 -11.12 16.76 -12.15
C TYR A 280 -10.24 15.59 -12.60
N TYR A 281 -8.94 15.60 -12.22
CA TYR A 281 -8.01 14.53 -12.53
C TYR A 281 -7.94 13.45 -11.43
N HIS A 282 -8.55 13.70 -10.29
CA HIS A 282 -8.82 12.80 -9.16
C HIS A 282 -7.58 12.01 -8.68
N LEU A 283 -6.91 11.24 -9.55
CA LEU A 283 -5.80 10.34 -9.21
C LEU A 283 -4.41 10.87 -9.60
N ASP A 284 -4.28 12.12 -10.06
CA ASP A 284 -2.99 12.73 -10.46
C ASP A 284 -2.19 13.31 -9.27
N GLY A 285 -2.67 13.10 -8.04
CA GLY A 285 -2.09 13.63 -6.80
C GLY A 285 -0.63 13.25 -6.49
N PRO A 286 -0.08 12.11 -6.95
CA PRO A 286 1.33 11.78 -6.76
C PRO A 286 2.29 12.85 -7.28
N VAL A 287 1.90 13.62 -8.29
CA VAL A 287 2.67 14.76 -8.82
C VAL A 287 2.89 15.82 -7.73
N GLN A 288 1.79 16.25 -7.07
CA GLN A 288 1.86 17.28 -6.02
C GLN A 288 2.50 16.74 -4.73
N ALA A 289 2.17 15.49 -4.36
CA ALA A 289 2.70 14.88 -3.15
C ALA A 289 4.23 14.72 -3.22
N THR A 290 4.76 14.29 -4.37
CA THR A 290 6.20 14.19 -4.62
C THR A 290 6.88 15.55 -4.53
N ALA A 291 6.35 16.58 -5.19
CA ALA A 291 6.92 17.93 -5.11
C ALA A 291 6.97 18.44 -3.66
N LYS A 292 5.92 18.18 -2.88
CA LYS A 292 5.84 18.60 -1.48
C LYS A 292 6.88 17.92 -0.58
N VAL A 293 7.06 16.59 -0.70
CA VAL A 293 8.04 15.90 0.16
C VAL A 293 9.47 16.19 -0.25
N LEU A 294 9.76 16.36 -1.54
CA LEU A 294 11.08 16.77 -2.02
C LEU A 294 11.43 18.16 -1.49
N ALA A 295 10.53 19.13 -1.59
CA ALA A 295 10.74 20.47 -1.04
C ALA A 295 10.91 20.43 0.48
N GLY A 296 10.12 19.61 1.20
CA GLY A 296 10.21 19.45 2.65
C GLY A 296 11.53 18.85 3.12
N ALA A 297 12.13 17.96 2.33
CA ALA A 297 13.43 17.35 2.59
C ALA A 297 14.62 18.18 2.04
N GLY A 298 14.37 19.23 1.26
CA GLY A 298 15.42 19.96 0.56
C GLY A 298 16.13 19.14 -0.53
N MET A 299 15.40 18.17 -1.14
CA MET A 299 15.92 17.20 -2.09
C MET A 299 15.33 17.43 -3.48
N THR A 300 15.99 16.86 -4.48
CA THR A 300 15.54 16.77 -5.87
C THR A 300 15.25 15.33 -6.25
N VAL A 301 14.64 15.09 -7.41
CA VAL A 301 14.43 13.73 -7.96
C VAL A 301 15.77 13.00 -8.16
N GLY A 302 16.85 13.74 -8.48
CA GLY A 302 18.18 13.17 -8.68
C GLY A 302 18.82 12.58 -7.41
N ASP A 303 18.39 13.05 -6.23
CA ASP A 303 18.88 12.60 -4.92
C ASP A 303 18.19 11.32 -4.43
N ILE A 304 17.21 10.81 -5.18
CA ILE A 304 16.44 9.61 -4.83
C ILE A 304 17.00 8.40 -5.60
N ASP A 305 17.28 7.34 -4.88
CA ASP A 305 17.80 6.09 -5.44
C ASP A 305 16.70 5.14 -5.91
N LEU A 306 15.55 5.11 -5.22
CA LEU A 306 14.43 4.22 -5.51
C LEU A 306 13.09 4.97 -5.44
N PHE A 307 12.17 4.63 -6.33
CA PHE A 307 10.81 5.16 -6.33
C PHE A 307 9.80 4.01 -6.26
N GLU A 308 8.90 4.07 -5.29
CA GLU A 308 7.71 3.24 -5.20
C GLU A 308 6.49 4.12 -5.47
N VAL A 309 6.00 4.10 -6.70
CA VAL A 309 4.81 4.83 -7.13
C VAL A 309 3.68 3.84 -7.35
N ASN A 310 2.61 3.94 -6.56
CA ASN A 310 1.53 2.95 -6.63
C ASN A 310 0.89 2.88 -8.02
N GLU A 311 0.81 1.68 -8.55
CA GLU A 311 0.25 1.38 -9.87
C GLU A 311 -1.27 1.14 -9.79
N ALA A 312 -2.03 2.12 -9.26
CA ALA A 312 -3.49 2.00 -9.32
C ALA A 312 -3.95 1.86 -10.77
N PHE A 313 -3.34 2.65 -11.66
CA PHE A 313 -3.44 2.60 -13.11
C PHE A 313 -2.08 2.96 -13.73
N ALA A 314 -1.77 2.42 -14.90
CA ALA A 314 -0.55 2.74 -15.63
C ALA A 314 -0.41 4.25 -15.91
N SER A 315 -1.52 4.94 -16.26
CA SER A 315 -1.52 6.39 -16.52
C SER A 315 -1.11 7.24 -15.32
N VAL A 316 -1.37 6.79 -14.09
CA VAL A 316 -0.98 7.51 -12.87
C VAL A 316 0.53 7.57 -12.75
N VAL A 317 1.22 6.43 -12.90
CA VAL A 317 2.68 6.37 -12.81
C VAL A 317 3.32 7.09 -13.99
N LEU A 318 2.80 6.90 -15.18
CA LEU A 318 3.33 7.56 -16.39
C LEU A 318 3.11 9.08 -16.36
N SER A 319 1.97 9.56 -15.81
CA SER A 319 1.75 11.00 -15.59
C SER A 319 2.77 11.58 -14.62
N TRP A 320 2.99 10.90 -13.49
CA TRP A 320 4.00 11.28 -12.52
C TRP A 320 5.40 11.32 -13.14
N ALA A 321 5.74 10.30 -13.94
CA ALA A 321 7.04 10.22 -14.63
C ALA A 321 7.22 11.33 -15.68
N CYS A 322 6.15 11.70 -16.41
CA CYS A 322 6.20 12.83 -17.36
C CYS A 322 6.56 14.16 -16.68
N VAL A 323 6.13 14.37 -15.44
CA VAL A 323 6.38 15.63 -14.70
C VAL A 323 7.73 15.62 -14.01
N HIS A 324 8.04 14.55 -13.28
CA HIS A 324 9.22 14.48 -12.42
C HIS A 324 10.47 13.97 -13.15
N LYS A 325 10.29 13.33 -14.31
CA LYS A 325 11.37 12.82 -15.18
C LYS A 325 12.42 11.99 -14.44
N PRO A 326 11.97 10.96 -13.64
CA PRO A 326 12.90 10.07 -12.98
C PRO A 326 13.63 9.18 -13.99
N ASP A 327 14.72 8.57 -13.54
CA ASP A 327 15.22 7.38 -14.21
C ASP A 327 14.23 6.23 -13.99
N MET A 328 13.57 5.79 -15.06
CA MET A 328 12.58 4.71 -14.97
C MET A 328 13.17 3.37 -14.50
N ALA A 329 14.48 3.15 -14.61
CA ALA A 329 15.14 1.97 -14.05
C ALA A 329 15.10 1.94 -12.52
N LYS A 330 14.87 3.08 -11.86
CA LYS A 330 14.74 3.22 -10.41
C LYS A 330 13.28 3.17 -9.92
N VAL A 331 12.30 3.08 -10.82
CA VAL A 331 10.86 3.15 -10.50
C VAL A 331 10.26 1.76 -10.45
N ASN A 332 9.64 1.40 -9.31
CA ASN A 332 8.94 0.13 -9.09
C ASN A 332 9.79 -1.07 -9.54
N VAL A 333 11.02 -1.12 -9.05
CA VAL A 333 12.05 -2.09 -9.51
C VAL A 333 11.67 -3.56 -9.27
N ASN A 334 10.69 -3.80 -8.42
CA ASN A 334 10.15 -5.13 -8.10
C ASN A 334 8.72 -5.34 -8.67
N GLY A 335 8.33 -4.54 -9.68
CA GLY A 335 6.95 -4.47 -10.13
C GLY A 335 6.06 -3.70 -9.14
N GLY A 336 4.75 -3.70 -9.37
CA GLY A 336 3.83 -2.93 -8.54
C GLY A 336 2.42 -3.52 -8.53
N ALA A 337 1.43 -2.69 -8.22
CA ALA A 337 0.06 -3.12 -7.96
C ALA A 337 -0.65 -3.77 -9.16
N ILE A 338 -0.22 -3.49 -10.39
CA ILE A 338 -0.74 -4.15 -11.60
C ILE A 338 -0.38 -5.63 -11.58
N ALA A 339 0.84 -5.97 -11.14
CA ALA A 339 1.32 -7.34 -11.06
C ALA A 339 1.01 -8.01 -9.72
N LEU A 340 1.26 -7.32 -8.61
CA LEU A 340 1.19 -7.90 -7.27
C LEU A 340 -0.22 -7.82 -6.66
N GLY A 341 -0.99 -6.76 -6.99
CA GLY A 341 -2.29 -6.47 -6.42
C GLY A 341 -2.32 -5.21 -5.55
N HIS A 342 -3.56 -4.76 -5.24
CA HIS A 342 -3.81 -3.51 -4.54
C HIS A 342 -4.90 -3.66 -3.46
N PRO A 343 -4.59 -4.30 -2.32
CA PRO A 343 -5.47 -4.23 -1.16
C PRO A 343 -5.44 -2.79 -0.64
N VAL A 344 -6.46 -2.00 -0.98
CA VAL A 344 -6.39 -0.52 -0.96
C VAL A 344 -5.97 0.05 0.39
N GLY A 345 -6.54 -0.44 1.50
CA GLY A 345 -6.19 0.01 2.86
C GLY A 345 -4.80 -0.42 3.34
N ALA A 346 -4.21 -1.47 2.75
CA ALA A 346 -2.91 -2.01 3.15
C ALA A 346 -1.74 -1.51 2.30
N THR A 347 -2.01 -1.00 1.10
CA THR A 347 -0.97 -0.78 0.07
C THR A 347 0.08 0.24 0.50
N GLY A 348 -0.29 1.30 1.21
CA GLY A 348 0.69 2.31 1.63
C GLY A 348 1.79 1.73 2.55
N ALA A 349 1.41 0.94 3.56
CA ALA A 349 2.36 0.25 4.43
C ALA A 349 3.14 -0.84 3.66
N ARG A 350 2.52 -1.50 2.67
CA ARG A 350 3.19 -2.45 1.79
C ARG A 350 4.29 -1.77 0.96
N LEU A 351 4.01 -0.61 0.37
CA LEU A 351 5.01 0.16 -0.40
C LEU A 351 6.20 0.58 0.47
N ILE A 352 5.93 1.06 1.70
CA ILE A 352 6.99 1.39 2.67
C ILE A 352 7.81 0.14 3.01
N THR A 353 7.15 -1.00 3.23
CA THR A 353 7.82 -2.29 3.50
C THR A 353 8.71 -2.69 2.35
N SER A 354 8.20 -2.71 1.11
CA SER A 354 8.97 -3.09 -0.07
C SER A 354 10.15 -2.14 -0.32
N ALA A 355 9.93 -0.81 -0.19
CA ALA A 355 10.99 0.18 -0.32
C ALA A 355 12.11 -0.04 0.71
N LEU A 356 11.78 -0.27 1.98
CA LEU A 356 12.75 -0.52 3.04
C LEU A 356 13.61 -1.74 2.74
N HIS A 357 12.98 -2.87 2.39
CA HIS A 357 13.69 -4.11 2.09
C HIS A 357 14.54 -4.00 0.82
N GLU A 358 14.07 -3.25 -0.18
CA GLU A 358 14.83 -3.01 -1.41
C GLU A 358 16.04 -2.09 -1.19
N LEU A 359 15.90 -1.04 -0.37
CA LEU A 359 17.02 -0.20 0.05
C LEU A 359 18.13 -1.02 0.72
N GLU A 360 17.74 -1.94 1.61
CA GLU A 360 18.71 -2.82 2.27
C GLU A 360 19.34 -3.82 1.30
N ARG A 361 18.54 -4.42 0.40
CA ARG A 361 19.01 -5.42 -0.57
C ARG A 361 19.98 -4.81 -1.58
N SER A 362 19.68 -3.64 -2.11
CA SER A 362 20.47 -2.93 -3.14
C SER A 362 21.64 -2.14 -2.58
N GLY A 363 21.65 -1.89 -1.27
CA GLY A 363 22.62 -0.97 -0.65
C GLY A 363 22.32 0.51 -0.92
N SER A 364 21.17 0.83 -1.50
CA SER A 364 20.73 2.19 -1.79
C SER A 364 20.42 2.97 -0.51
N ALA A 365 20.47 4.32 -0.57
CA ALA A 365 20.31 5.17 0.60
C ALA A 365 18.88 5.73 0.75
N THR A 366 18.26 6.16 -0.35
CA THR A 366 17.01 6.94 -0.31
C THR A 366 15.92 6.31 -1.17
N ALA A 367 14.68 6.36 -0.65
CA ALA A 367 13.50 5.96 -1.41
C ALA A 367 12.38 6.98 -1.27
N LEU A 368 11.69 7.28 -2.36
CA LEU A 368 10.47 8.07 -2.37
C LEU A 368 9.28 7.16 -2.68
N ILE A 369 8.31 7.15 -1.78
CA ILE A 369 7.09 6.36 -1.88
C ILE A 369 5.93 7.32 -2.06
N THR A 370 5.11 7.14 -3.11
CA THR A 370 3.91 7.97 -3.34
C THR A 370 2.77 7.17 -3.92
N MET A 371 1.56 7.59 -3.63
CA MET A 371 0.36 6.95 -4.16
C MET A 371 -0.80 7.92 -4.26
N CYS A 372 -1.60 7.75 -5.32
CA CYS A 372 -2.90 8.38 -5.45
C CYS A 372 -3.91 7.76 -4.49
N ALA A 373 -4.91 8.53 -4.14
CA ALA A 373 -6.01 8.08 -3.30
C ALA A 373 -7.34 8.69 -3.78
N GLY A 374 -8.43 7.94 -3.59
CA GLY A 374 -9.77 8.43 -3.85
C GLY A 374 -10.04 9.76 -3.13
N GLY A 375 -11.04 10.53 -3.59
CA GLY A 375 -11.34 11.85 -3.03
C GLY A 375 -10.34 12.95 -3.45
N ALA A 376 -9.57 12.72 -4.53
CA ALA A 376 -8.50 13.61 -4.99
C ALA A 376 -7.44 13.85 -3.91
N LEU A 377 -7.01 12.78 -3.26
CA LEU A 377 -5.95 12.79 -2.25
C LEU A 377 -4.69 12.11 -2.78
N SER A 378 -3.57 12.35 -2.11
CA SER A 378 -2.33 11.62 -2.34
C SER A 378 -1.44 11.65 -1.11
N THR A 379 -0.68 10.58 -0.89
CA THR A 379 0.34 10.50 0.16
C THR A 379 1.74 10.37 -0.45
N ALA A 380 2.75 10.87 0.24
CA ALA A 380 4.14 10.63 -0.10
C ALA A 380 5.03 10.56 1.14
N THR A 381 6.12 9.79 1.04
CA THR A 381 7.12 9.60 2.10
C THR A 381 8.51 9.54 1.46
N ILE A 382 9.51 10.18 2.07
CA ILE A 382 10.92 9.92 1.75
C ILE A 382 11.54 9.16 2.91
N LEU A 383 12.13 8.01 2.61
CA LEU A 383 12.90 7.20 3.54
C LEU A 383 14.40 7.37 3.28
N GLU A 384 15.17 7.37 4.35
CA GLU A 384 16.62 7.24 4.35
C GLU A 384 17.00 5.98 5.11
N ARG A 385 17.72 5.04 4.48
CA ARG A 385 18.28 3.84 5.14
C ARG A 385 19.43 4.25 6.07
N ILE A 386 19.49 3.66 7.28
CA ILE A 386 20.50 3.92 8.30
C ILE A 386 21.16 2.65 8.85
#